data_13d38011f5807dde15b745334fc4fc9b
#
_entry.id   13d38011f5807dde15b745334fc4fc9b
#
_cell.length_a   1.000
_cell.length_b   1.000
_cell.length_c   1.000
_cell.angle_alpha   90.00
_cell.angle_beta   90.00
_cell.angle_gamma   90.00
#
_symmetry.space_group_name_H-M   'P 1'
#
loop_
_entity.id
_entity.type
_entity.pdbx_description
1 polymer ?
#
loop_
_entity_poly.entity_id
_entity_poly.type
_entity_poly.pdbx_seq_one_letter_code
_entity_poly.pdbx_strand_id
1 'polypeptide(L)'
;MSGGVSDRLLALPRRTALQEVEKNLAKSEVGAAERALLHRDAVYIALDLGEAACAMTHALSALELARACQDGPLQVKAHVALALVQAEFYDDLGAGVQFALADGLARKHHDDRGVALIAVNTSHYELERRNYGEAVMVLTRLLRSEHVRGLALPESLGLLNTFHVNFVVAAAEALLIGQVPLTDQPGAEEQLQFSASFLRGLQREGGMASLEATAVLDALTRYALWQGDLTAAQQLADEHVRLTGQADVPVLHGRALLDRSRVRGQIGDLEAAIDDAQQAVEHFGAAADGLWESRARETLAEAYARIGRFEQAFEAQRAVTRGVERLFRDYHQQRALVGQIAQQAREAEVHARAMAQAALSDPLTGIPNRTQAMQVLARLREQVVGGGPVSAIALMDLDHFKRVNDLYGHLTGDAVLIEVTRLLTAELRSNDVLARLGGEEFVVILTGVTLSEAVRLCDHLRATLQRADWEHTAPGLNMTASFGITMLSAELDLTATLQAADRALYEAKAAGRNTMQVAPQLQYV
;
A
#
# COMPACT_ATOMS: atom_id res chain seq x y z
N MET A 1 4.43 -15.56 10.34
CA MET A 1 4.37 -14.22 9.71
C MET A 1 5.59 -13.38 10.10
N SER A 2 6.79 -13.78 9.71
CA SER A 2 8.02 -13.09 10.11
C SER A 2 8.80 -12.62 8.88
N GLY A 3 8.36 -11.58 8.28
CA GLY A 3 9.05 -10.96 7.16
C GLY A 3 9.47 -9.51 7.41
N GLY A 4 9.77 -9.14 8.69
CA GLY A 4 10.26 -7.80 8.95
C GLY A 4 9.84 -7.10 10.23
N VAL A 5 9.02 -7.73 11.07
CA VAL A 5 8.86 -7.21 12.44
C VAL A 5 10.22 -7.37 13.14
N SER A 6 10.75 -6.29 13.68
CA SER A 6 11.99 -6.35 14.45
C SER A 6 11.88 -7.46 15.49
N ASP A 7 12.89 -8.34 15.61
CA ASP A 7 12.93 -9.44 16.57
C ASP A 7 12.61 -8.99 18.01
N ARG A 8 12.91 -7.73 18.32
CA ARG A 8 12.52 -7.07 19.57
C ARG A 8 11.00 -6.97 19.76
N LEU A 9 10.24 -6.68 18.69
CA LEU A 9 8.77 -6.54 18.77
C LEU A 9 8.09 -7.92 18.88
N LEU A 10 8.70 -8.95 18.28
CA LEU A 10 8.20 -10.33 18.38
C LEU A 10 8.29 -10.90 19.81
N ALA A 11 9.24 -10.43 20.61
CA ALA A 11 9.44 -10.86 21.99
C ALA A 11 8.50 -10.16 22.99
N LEU A 12 7.79 -9.10 22.59
CA LEU A 12 6.88 -8.34 23.46
C LEU A 12 5.45 -8.89 23.44
N PRO A 13 4.67 -8.73 24.53
CA PRO A 13 3.24 -8.92 24.48
C PRO A 13 2.62 -8.06 23.36
N ARG A 14 1.68 -8.63 22.59
CA ARG A 14 1.17 -8.00 21.35
C ARG A 14 0.67 -6.55 21.54
N ARG A 15 -0.04 -6.28 22.63
CA ARG A 15 -0.53 -4.92 22.91
C ARG A 15 0.63 -3.94 23.19
N THR A 16 1.67 -4.38 23.89
CA THR A 16 2.88 -3.58 24.14
C THR A 16 3.65 -3.34 22.84
N ALA A 17 3.74 -4.36 21.98
CA ALA A 17 4.37 -4.25 20.67
C ALA A 17 3.66 -3.21 19.78
N LEU A 18 2.32 -3.20 19.75
CA LEU A 18 1.53 -2.21 18.99
C LEU A 18 1.80 -0.79 19.50
N GLN A 19 1.75 -0.58 20.81
CA GLN A 19 2.06 0.72 21.43
C GLN A 19 3.47 1.22 21.10
N GLU A 20 4.46 0.32 21.08
CA GLU A 20 5.84 0.70 20.72
C GLU A 20 5.97 1.07 19.23
N VAL A 21 5.24 0.38 18.33
CA VAL A 21 5.17 0.77 16.91
C VAL A 21 4.52 2.14 16.76
N GLU A 22 3.39 2.39 17.40
CA GLU A 22 2.69 3.69 17.36
C GLU A 22 3.58 4.83 17.88
N LYS A 23 4.31 4.59 18.99
CA LYS A 23 5.27 5.53 19.52
C LYS A 23 6.42 5.84 18.55
N ASN A 24 6.89 4.84 17.79
CA ASN A 24 7.91 5.04 16.77
C ASN A 24 7.35 5.82 15.57
N LEU A 25 6.11 5.56 15.16
CA LEU A 25 5.41 6.32 14.12
C LEU A 25 5.23 7.81 14.46
N ALA A 26 5.12 8.14 15.74
CA ALA A 26 4.99 9.52 16.20
C ALA A 26 6.31 10.35 16.14
N LYS A 27 7.46 9.70 15.93
CA LYS A 27 8.76 10.40 15.83
C LYS A 27 8.88 11.12 14.49
N SER A 28 9.31 12.38 14.50
CA SER A 28 9.48 13.21 13.29
C SER A 28 10.64 12.78 12.39
N GLU A 29 11.62 12.08 12.93
CA GLU A 29 12.88 11.69 12.25
C GLU A 29 12.74 10.43 11.36
N VAL A 30 11.61 9.71 11.46
CA VAL A 30 11.39 8.46 10.71
C VAL A 30 11.04 8.77 9.26
N GLY A 31 11.82 8.22 8.32
CA GLY A 31 11.61 8.38 6.88
C GLY A 31 10.33 7.69 6.37
N ALA A 32 9.84 8.10 5.19
CA ALA A 32 8.58 7.59 4.64
C ALA A 32 8.59 6.06 4.42
N ALA A 33 9.70 5.50 3.91
CA ALA A 33 9.83 4.05 3.70
C ALA A 33 9.83 3.26 5.02
N GLU A 34 10.50 3.77 6.05
CA GLU A 34 10.52 3.17 7.39
C GLU A 34 9.14 3.26 8.05
N ARG A 35 8.43 4.39 7.89
CA ARG A 35 7.03 4.53 8.34
C ARG A 35 6.11 3.51 7.68
N ALA A 36 6.27 3.27 6.38
CA ALA A 36 5.48 2.27 5.68
C ALA A 36 5.71 0.86 6.25
N LEU A 37 6.96 0.50 6.61
CA LEU A 37 7.28 -0.77 7.26
C LEU A 37 6.69 -0.85 8.67
N LEU A 38 6.76 0.21 9.47
CA LEU A 38 6.16 0.27 10.80
C LEU A 38 4.63 0.12 10.73
N HIS A 39 3.97 0.78 9.78
CA HIS A 39 2.53 0.58 9.55
C HIS A 39 2.20 -0.86 9.16
N ARG A 40 2.99 -1.48 8.26
CA ARG A 40 2.83 -2.90 7.93
C ARG A 40 2.97 -3.80 9.18
N ASP A 41 3.95 -3.56 10.02
CA ASP A 41 4.16 -4.35 11.23
C ASP A 41 2.99 -4.19 12.21
N ALA A 42 2.46 -2.96 12.34
CA ALA A 42 1.24 -2.70 13.10
C ALA A 42 0.03 -3.49 12.56
N VAL A 43 -0.08 -3.70 11.23
CA VAL A 43 -1.14 -4.53 10.64
C VAL A 43 -1.10 -5.94 11.22
N TYR A 44 0.06 -6.60 11.17
CA TYR A 44 0.17 -7.97 11.66
C TYR A 44 -0.12 -8.09 13.16
N ILE A 45 0.39 -7.12 13.96
CA ILE A 45 0.15 -7.11 15.40
C ILE A 45 -1.33 -6.85 15.72
N ALA A 46 -1.98 -5.93 15.00
CA ALA A 46 -3.40 -5.63 15.19
C ALA A 46 -4.30 -6.81 14.77
N LEU A 47 -3.94 -7.55 13.71
CA LEU A 47 -4.64 -8.79 13.32
C LEU A 47 -4.51 -9.87 14.42
N ASP A 48 -3.32 -10.04 15.00
CA ASP A 48 -3.11 -10.97 16.12
C ASP A 48 -3.93 -10.59 17.36
N LEU A 49 -4.27 -9.31 17.53
CA LEU A 49 -5.13 -8.78 18.60
C LEU A 49 -6.63 -8.84 18.27
N GLY A 50 -7.01 -9.19 17.05
CA GLY A 50 -8.41 -9.12 16.57
C GLY A 50 -8.90 -7.68 16.33
N GLU A 51 -7.99 -6.70 16.26
CA GLU A 51 -8.31 -5.27 16.06
C GLU A 51 -8.33 -4.92 14.56
N ALA A 52 -9.20 -5.57 13.79
CA ALA A 52 -9.23 -5.50 12.34
C ALA A 52 -9.43 -4.06 11.78
N ALA A 53 -10.19 -3.19 12.45
CA ALA A 53 -10.35 -1.79 12.04
C ALA A 53 -9.04 -0.99 12.18
N CYS A 54 -8.28 -1.24 13.26
CA CYS A 54 -6.94 -0.68 13.46
C CYS A 54 -5.99 -1.18 12.36
N ALA A 55 -6.00 -2.49 12.09
CA ALA A 55 -5.21 -3.10 11.03
C ALA A 55 -5.51 -2.48 9.65
N MET A 56 -6.79 -2.21 9.33
CA MET A 56 -7.18 -1.57 8.06
C MET A 56 -6.60 -0.16 7.92
N THR A 57 -6.66 0.64 8.98
CA THR A 57 -6.09 2.00 8.97
C THR A 57 -4.58 1.97 8.69
N HIS A 58 -3.88 1.07 9.36
CA HIS A 58 -2.44 0.90 9.15
C HIS A 58 -2.11 0.34 7.76
N ALA A 59 -2.89 -0.59 7.22
CA ALA A 59 -2.68 -1.15 5.89
C ALA A 59 -2.82 -0.09 4.79
N LEU A 60 -3.83 0.76 4.87
CA LEU A 60 -4.02 1.88 3.94
C LEU A 60 -2.88 2.89 4.02
N SER A 61 -2.45 3.27 5.24
CA SER A 61 -1.31 4.17 5.44
C SER A 61 0.00 3.58 4.90
N ALA A 62 0.24 2.28 5.12
CA ALA A 62 1.41 1.59 4.57
C ALA A 62 1.43 1.64 3.04
N LEU A 63 0.29 1.40 2.40
CA LEU A 63 0.17 1.41 0.94
C LEU A 63 0.37 2.81 0.36
N GLU A 64 -0.20 3.83 0.98
CA GLU A 64 -0.04 5.22 0.56
C GLU A 64 1.43 5.66 0.61
N LEU A 65 2.11 5.41 1.74
CA LEU A 65 3.52 5.72 1.92
C LEU A 65 4.41 4.93 0.94
N ALA A 66 4.13 3.64 0.72
CA ALA A 66 4.87 2.83 -0.23
C ALA A 66 4.74 3.34 -1.67
N ARG A 67 3.56 3.83 -2.06
CA ARG A 67 3.34 4.48 -3.36
C ARG A 67 4.09 5.80 -3.47
N ALA A 68 4.07 6.62 -2.42
CA ALA A 68 4.79 7.89 -2.40
C ALA A 68 6.31 7.70 -2.53
N CYS A 69 6.88 6.63 -1.96
CA CYS A 69 8.28 6.28 -2.10
C CYS A 69 8.65 5.71 -3.48
N GLN A 70 7.70 5.31 -4.31
CA GLN A 70 7.89 4.61 -5.60
C GLN A 70 8.72 3.32 -5.46
N ASP A 71 8.72 2.69 -4.28
CA ASP A 71 9.45 1.46 -3.96
C ASP A 71 8.57 0.24 -4.25
N GLY A 72 8.87 -0.50 -5.32
CA GLY A 72 8.11 -1.67 -5.76
C GLY A 72 8.02 -2.78 -4.71
N PRO A 73 9.13 -3.27 -4.16
CA PRO A 73 9.13 -4.27 -3.08
C PRO A 73 8.35 -3.85 -1.83
N LEU A 74 8.37 -2.56 -1.48
CA LEU A 74 7.59 -2.04 -0.37
C LEU A 74 6.09 -2.04 -0.67
N GLN A 75 5.71 -1.69 -1.92
CA GLN A 75 4.31 -1.77 -2.38
C GLN A 75 3.80 -3.21 -2.35
N VAL A 76 4.61 -4.19 -2.75
CA VAL A 76 4.26 -5.63 -2.64
C VAL A 76 3.90 -6.00 -1.20
N LYS A 77 4.75 -5.62 -0.23
CA LYS A 77 4.50 -5.89 1.20
C LYS A 77 3.23 -5.21 1.70
N ALA A 78 2.97 -3.98 1.28
CA ALA A 78 1.78 -3.23 1.67
C ALA A 78 0.49 -3.83 1.08
N HIS A 79 0.51 -4.27 -0.18
CA HIS A 79 -0.62 -4.97 -0.80
C HIS A 79 -0.90 -6.32 -0.12
N VAL A 80 0.14 -7.09 0.22
CA VAL A 80 -0.03 -8.35 0.99
C VAL A 80 -0.67 -8.08 2.35
N ALA A 81 -0.20 -7.07 3.09
CA ALA A 81 -0.78 -6.69 4.38
C ALA A 81 -2.26 -6.30 4.23
N LEU A 82 -2.60 -5.51 3.22
CA LEU A 82 -3.99 -5.13 2.95
C LEU A 82 -4.85 -6.34 2.55
N ALA A 83 -4.32 -7.27 1.76
CA ALA A 83 -5.02 -8.51 1.40
C ALA A 83 -5.38 -9.33 2.65
N LEU A 84 -4.44 -9.47 3.61
CA LEU A 84 -4.68 -10.19 4.85
C LEU A 84 -5.77 -9.52 5.71
N VAL A 85 -5.75 -8.18 5.79
CA VAL A 85 -6.82 -7.46 6.49
C VAL A 85 -8.18 -7.66 5.82
N GLN A 86 -8.25 -7.58 4.49
CA GLN A 86 -9.50 -7.82 3.75
C GLN A 86 -9.98 -9.27 3.92
N ALA A 87 -9.04 -10.22 3.97
CA ALA A 87 -9.34 -11.61 4.25
C ALA A 87 -9.98 -11.81 5.64
N GLU A 88 -9.50 -11.10 6.65
CA GLU A 88 -10.06 -11.12 8.01
C GLU A 88 -11.49 -10.56 8.06
N PHE A 89 -11.78 -9.60 7.19
CA PHE A 89 -13.13 -9.10 6.98
C PHE A 89 -13.99 -9.95 6.04
N TYR A 90 -13.53 -11.13 5.64
CA TYR A 90 -14.17 -12.00 4.64
C TYR A 90 -14.43 -11.31 3.28
N ASP A 91 -13.71 -10.25 2.96
CA ASP A 91 -13.70 -9.63 1.63
C ASP A 91 -12.77 -10.40 0.68
N ASP A 92 -13.19 -11.61 0.31
CA ASP A 92 -12.41 -12.51 -0.52
C ASP A 92 -12.09 -11.93 -1.89
N LEU A 93 -13.01 -11.15 -2.45
CA LEU A 93 -12.80 -10.48 -3.73
C LEU A 93 -11.71 -9.39 -3.59
N GLY A 94 -11.82 -8.57 -2.55
CA GLY A 94 -10.83 -7.54 -2.25
C GLY A 94 -9.46 -8.14 -1.98
N ALA A 95 -9.38 -9.16 -1.14
CA ALA A 95 -8.13 -9.86 -0.84
C ALA A 95 -7.49 -10.44 -2.11
N GLY A 96 -8.26 -11.10 -2.98
CA GLY A 96 -7.79 -11.63 -4.26
C GLY A 96 -7.24 -10.55 -5.19
N VAL A 97 -7.90 -9.39 -5.27
CA VAL A 97 -7.40 -8.23 -6.04
C VAL A 97 -6.06 -7.73 -5.51
N GLN A 98 -5.91 -7.63 -4.18
CA GLN A 98 -4.65 -7.18 -3.59
C GLN A 98 -3.50 -8.17 -3.80
N PHE A 99 -3.75 -9.46 -3.66
CA PHE A 99 -2.75 -10.49 -3.98
C PHE A 99 -2.35 -10.46 -5.46
N ALA A 100 -3.30 -10.27 -6.38
CA ALA A 100 -3.00 -10.15 -7.82
C ALA A 100 -2.17 -8.89 -8.15
N LEU A 101 -2.49 -7.75 -7.53
CA LEU A 101 -1.71 -6.52 -7.67
C LEU A 101 -0.28 -6.69 -7.14
N ALA A 102 -0.14 -7.33 -5.96
CA ALA A 102 1.16 -7.63 -5.39
C ALA A 102 1.99 -8.54 -6.32
N ASP A 103 1.40 -9.61 -6.88
CA ASP A 103 2.09 -10.53 -7.80
C ASP A 103 2.55 -9.83 -9.07
N GLY A 104 1.69 -8.99 -9.68
CA GLY A 104 2.06 -8.19 -10.85
C GLY A 104 3.22 -7.23 -10.57
N LEU A 105 3.24 -6.59 -9.41
CA LEU A 105 4.35 -5.72 -8.99
C LEU A 105 5.64 -6.52 -8.71
N ALA A 106 5.56 -7.62 -7.98
CA ALA A 106 6.72 -8.45 -7.67
C ALA A 106 7.41 -8.97 -8.93
N ARG A 107 6.63 -9.48 -9.90
CA ARG A 107 7.16 -9.92 -11.21
C ARG A 107 7.76 -8.78 -12.01
N LYS A 108 7.11 -7.61 -12.04
CA LYS A 108 7.63 -6.41 -12.73
C LYS A 108 8.98 -5.96 -12.20
N HIS A 109 9.20 -6.09 -10.90
CA HIS A 109 10.44 -5.67 -10.23
C HIS A 109 11.46 -6.81 -10.04
N HIS A 110 11.18 -8.01 -10.58
CA HIS A 110 12.02 -9.21 -10.38
C HIS A 110 12.26 -9.52 -8.89
N ASP A 111 11.24 -9.29 -8.06
CA ASP A 111 11.28 -9.54 -6.62
C ASP A 111 10.86 -10.98 -6.30
N ASP A 112 11.81 -11.92 -6.40
CA ASP A 112 11.55 -13.34 -6.12
C ASP A 112 11.06 -13.56 -4.68
N ARG A 113 11.57 -12.78 -3.73
CA ARG A 113 11.12 -12.85 -2.34
C ARG A 113 9.67 -12.36 -2.19
N GLY A 114 9.31 -11.32 -2.93
CA GLY A 114 7.93 -10.82 -3.00
C GLY A 114 6.98 -11.87 -3.55
N VAL A 115 7.34 -12.56 -4.64
CA VAL A 115 6.53 -13.66 -5.20
C VAL A 115 6.37 -14.80 -4.19
N ALA A 116 7.45 -15.20 -3.51
CA ALA A 116 7.40 -16.23 -2.47
C ALA A 116 6.54 -15.80 -1.27
N LEU A 117 6.66 -14.53 -0.82
CA LEU A 117 5.84 -13.95 0.24
C LEU A 117 4.34 -14.02 -0.10
N ILE A 118 3.98 -13.66 -1.33
CA ILE A 118 2.59 -13.70 -1.79
C ILE A 118 2.07 -15.14 -1.78
N ALA A 119 2.82 -16.09 -2.33
CA ALA A 119 2.40 -17.48 -2.38
C ALA A 119 2.19 -18.08 -0.99
N VAL A 120 3.10 -17.82 -0.04
CA VAL A 120 2.98 -18.31 1.34
C VAL A 120 1.79 -17.66 2.06
N ASN A 121 1.54 -16.36 1.88
CA ASN A 121 0.38 -15.72 2.51
C ASN A 121 -0.95 -16.14 1.84
N THR A 122 -0.98 -16.32 0.52
CA THR A 122 -2.15 -16.87 -0.18
C THR A 122 -2.45 -18.29 0.30
N SER A 123 -1.43 -19.13 0.47
CA SER A 123 -1.65 -20.48 1.01
C SER A 123 -2.21 -20.45 2.43
N HIS A 124 -1.75 -19.56 3.29
CA HIS A 124 -2.31 -19.38 4.63
C HIS A 124 -3.78 -18.92 4.59
N TYR A 125 -4.10 -17.97 3.71
CA TYR A 125 -5.47 -17.53 3.44
C TYR A 125 -6.38 -18.71 3.04
N GLU A 126 -5.93 -19.59 2.15
CA GLU A 126 -6.69 -20.79 1.73
C GLU A 126 -6.83 -21.82 2.86
N LEU A 127 -5.79 -21.98 3.71
CA LEU A 127 -5.85 -22.87 4.89
C LEU A 127 -6.92 -22.43 5.87
N GLU A 128 -7.03 -21.13 6.19
CA GLU A 128 -8.06 -20.61 7.08
C GLU A 128 -9.49 -20.84 6.54
N ARG A 129 -9.63 -21.01 5.22
CA ARG A 129 -10.90 -21.32 4.53
C ARG A 129 -11.14 -22.82 4.31
N ARG A 130 -10.24 -23.68 4.79
CA ARG A 130 -10.25 -25.14 4.56
C ARG A 130 -10.16 -25.52 3.08
N ASN A 131 -9.67 -24.63 2.22
CA ASN A 131 -9.38 -24.89 0.80
C ASN A 131 -7.99 -25.53 0.65
N TYR A 132 -7.80 -26.66 1.30
CA TYR A 132 -6.48 -27.30 1.42
C TYR A 132 -5.86 -27.65 0.06
N GLY A 133 -6.66 -28.10 -0.90
CA GLY A 133 -6.20 -28.41 -2.25
C GLY A 133 -5.65 -27.18 -2.98
N GLU A 134 -6.31 -26.04 -2.86
CA GLU A 134 -5.83 -24.77 -3.45
C GLU A 134 -4.53 -24.30 -2.79
N ALA A 135 -4.43 -24.42 -1.46
CA ALA A 135 -3.19 -24.11 -0.74
C ALA A 135 -2.00 -24.98 -1.24
N VAL A 136 -2.20 -26.29 -1.45
CA VAL A 136 -1.19 -27.17 -2.05
C VAL A 136 -0.82 -26.72 -3.45
N MET A 137 -1.81 -26.37 -4.29
CA MET A 137 -1.55 -25.92 -5.67
C MET A 137 -0.72 -24.64 -5.71
N VAL A 138 -1.05 -23.64 -4.87
CA VAL A 138 -0.31 -22.38 -4.78
C VAL A 138 1.15 -22.63 -4.42
N LEU A 139 1.40 -23.41 -3.37
CA LEU A 139 2.76 -23.71 -2.91
C LEU A 139 3.54 -24.58 -3.91
N THR A 140 2.88 -25.56 -4.55
CA THR A 140 3.50 -26.39 -5.60
C THR A 140 3.86 -25.57 -6.83
N ARG A 141 3.02 -24.59 -7.21
CA ARG A 141 3.33 -23.66 -8.31
C ARG A 141 4.57 -22.83 -7.99
N LEU A 142 4.73 -22.37 -6.75
CA LEU A 142 5.94 -21.66 -6.32
C LEU A 142 7.17 -22.56 -6.45
N LEU A 143 7.11 -23.81 -5.97
CA LEU A 143 8.23 -24.77 -6.06
C LEU A 143 8.68 -25.07 -7.49
N ARG A 144 7.74 -25.07 -8.45
CA ARG A 144 8.02 -25.31 -9.88
C ARG A 144 8.45 -24.05 -10.63
N SER A 145 8.43 -22.91 -9.99
CA SER A 145 8.82 -21.62 -10.60
C SER A 145 10.28 -21.26 -10.31
N GLU A 146 10.85 -20.38 -11.14
CA GLU A 146 12.16 -19.78 -10.87
C GLU A 146 12.20 -18.94 -9.58
N HIS A 147 11.03 -18.46 -9.12
CA HIS A 147 10.89 -17.62 -7.94
C HIS A 147 11.05 -18.40 -6.61
N VAL A 148 11.17 -19.73 -6.65
CA VAL A 148 11.49 -20.55 -5.47
C VAL A 148 12.78 -20.10 -4.78
N ARG A 149 13.72 -19.52 -5.53
CA ARG A 149 14.96 -18.94 -4.99
C ARG A 149 14.71 -17.84 -3.96
N GLY A 150 13.55 -17.16 -4.01
CA GLY A 150 13.15 -16.20 -3.00
C GLY A 150 12.99 -16.78 -1.59
N LEU A 151 12.75 -18.09 -1.45
CA LEU A 151 12.76 -18.79 -0.18
C LEU A 151 14.17 -19.09 0.36
N ALA A 152 15.16 -19.20 -0.54
CA ALA A 152 16.53 -19.57 -0.19
C ALA A 152 17.40 -18.36 0.27
N LEU A 153 16.86 -17.16 0.27
CA LEU A 153 17.58 -15.97 0.73
C LEU A 153 17.78 -15.99 2.25
N PRO A 154 18.92 -15.54 2.78
CA PRO A 154 19.19 -15.54 4.22
C PRO A 154 18.12 -14.80 5.04
N GLU A 155 17.60 -13.69 4.53
CA GLU A 155 16.53 -12.91 5.13
C GLU A 155 15.13 -13.54 4.99
N SER A 156 15.03 -14.68 4.30
CA SER A 156 13.76 -15.39 4.08
C SER A 156 13.58 -16.62 4.97
N LEU A 157 14.44 -16.84 5.97
CA LEU A 157 14.38 -18.06 6.81
C LEU A 157 13.00 -18.26 7.45
N GLY A 158 12.42 -17.20 8.03
CA GLY A 158 11.06 -17.29 8.59
C GLY A 158 9.99 -17.54 7.53
N LEU A 159 10.17 -17.06 6.31
CA LEU A 159 9.27 -17.33 5.20
C LEU A 159 9.37 -18.80 4.74
N LEU A 160 10.58 -19.34 4.70
CA LEU A 160 10.84 -20.75 4.39
C LEU A 160 10.20 -21.68 5.43
N ASN A 161 10.35 -21.37 6.71
CA ASN A 161 9.72 -22.14 7.79
C ASN A 161 8.19 -22.12 7.67
N THR A 162 7.60 -20.94 7.42
CA THR A 162 6.16 -20.80 7.19
C THR A 162 5.70 -21.56 5.94
N PHE A 163 6.50 -21.58 4.86
CA PHE A 163 6.23 -22.37 3.67
C PHE A 163 6.09 -23.85 4.03
N HIS A 164 7.05 -24.42 4.76
CA HIS A 164 7.01 -25.85 5.13
C HIS A 164 5.86 -26.16 6.08
N VAL A 165 5.57 -25.30 7.05
CA VAL A 165 4.39 -25.44 7.93
C VAL A 165 3.11 -25.47 7.10
N ASN A 166 2.88 -24.47 6.25
CA ASN A 166 1.67 -24.38 5.44
C ASN A 166 1.55 -25.56 4.49
N PHE A 167 2.68 -26.02 3.89
CA PHE A 167 2.65 -27.16 2.99
C PHE A 167 2.26 -28.45 3.72
N VAL A 168 2.82 -28.69 4.91
CA VAL A 168 2.49 -29.88 5.69
C VAL A 168 1.03 -29.88 6.12
N VAL A 169 0.52 -28.76 6.63
CA VAL A 169 -0.88 -28.63 7.03
C VAL A 169 -1.80 -28.83 5.83
N ALA A 170 -1.53 -28.12 4.71
CA ALA A 170 -2.34 -28.20 3.51
C ALA A 170 -2.37 -29.61 2.91
N ALA A 171 -1.20 -30.23 2.69
CA ALA A 171 -1.10 -31.49 2.00
C ALA A 171 -1.62 -32.67 2.86
N ALA A 172 -1.34 -32.66 4.18
CA ALA A 172 -1.87 -33.72 5.06
C ALA A 172 -3.41 -33.72 5.07
N GLU A 173 -4.04 -32.54 5.22
CA GLU A 173 -5.50 -32.42 5.21
C GLU A 173 -6.09 -32.71 3.81
N ALA A 174 -5.51 -32.11 2.75
CA ALA A 174 -6.00 -32.28 1.38
C ALA A 174 -5.97 -33.73 0.89
N LEU A 175 -4.94 -34.47 1.25
CA LEU A 175 -4.82 -35.91 0.92
C LEU A 175 -5.84 -36.75 1.70
N LEU A 176 -6.06 -36.43 2.99
CA LEU A 176 -7.05 -37.14 3.81
C LEU A 176 -8.48 -37.00 3.28
N ILE A 177 -8.84 -35.84 2.76
CA ILE A 177 -10.21 -35.55 2.29
C ILE A 177 -10.36 -35.59 0.76
N GLY A 178 -9.31 -36.00 0.05
CA GLY A 178 -9.35 -36.18 -1.40
C GLY A 178 -9.45 -34.88 -2.22
N GLN A 179 -8.92 -33.80 -1.71
CA GLN A 179 -8.86 -32.52 -2.43
C GLN A 179 -7.67 -32.39 -3.40
N VAL A 180 -6.73 -33.34 -3.41
CA VAL A 180 -5.62 -33.36 -4.37
C VAL A 180 -6.00 -34.26 -5.54
N PRO A 181 -5.90 -33.76 -6.80
CA PRO A 181 -6.12 -34.60 -7.98
C PRO A 181 -5.21 -35.83 -7.98
N LEU A 182 -5.71 -37.01 -8.40
CA LEU A 182 -4.96 -38.26 -8.41
C LEU A 182 -3.62 -38.18 -9.14
N THR A 183 -3.54 -37.35 -10.19
CA THR A 183 -2.32 -37.14 -10.97
C THR A 183 -1.23 -36.37 -10.19
N ASP A 184 -1.60 -35.59 -9.23
CA ASP A 184 -0.69 -34.72 -8.46
C ASP A 184 -0.36 -35.30 -7.07
N GLN A 185 -1.09 -36.33 -6.61
CA GLN A 185 -0.91 -36.97 -5.30
C GLN A 185 0.53 -37.41 -5.04
N PRO A 186 1.23 -38.14 -5.95
CA PRO A 186 2.60 -38.62 -5.68
C PRO A 186 3.57 -37.45 -5.40
N GLY A 187 3.47 -36.37 -6.16
CA GLY A 187 4.29 -35.16 -5.94
C GLY A 187 3.96 -34.43 -4.65
N ALA A 188 2.67 -34.40 -4.27
CA ALA A 188 2.24 -33.79 -3.01
C ALA A 188 2.72 -34.62 -1.81
N GLU A 189 2.66 -35.95 -1.89
CA GLU A 189 3.16 -36.87 -0.85
C GLU A 189 4.67 -36.75 -0.66
N GLU A 190 5.44 -36.75 -1.75
CA GLU A 190 6.90 -36.59 -1.71
C GLU A 190 7.29 -35.27 -1.04
N GLN A 191 6.67 -34.16 -1.46
CA GLN A 191 6.94 -32.85 -0.88
C GLN A 191 6.45 -32.75 0.58
N LEU A 192 5.35 -33.38 0.94
CA LEU A 192 4.85 -33.48 2.31
C LEU A 192 5.88 -34.17 3.22
N GLN A 193 6.43 -35.29 2.78
CA GLN A 193 7.47 -36.03 3.52
C GLN A 193 8.74 -35.20 3.68
N PHE A 194 9.17 -34.51 2.61
CA PHE A 194 10.31 -33.62 2.64
C PHE A 194 10.10 -32.47 3.64
N SER A 195 8.95 -31.80 3.55
CA SER A 195 8.62 -30.66 4.42
C SER A 195 8.50 -31.08 5.89
N ALA A 196 7.88 -32.23 6.17
CA ALA A 196 7.80 -32.76 7.52
C ALA A 196 9.19 -33.15 8.07
N SER A 197 10.09 -33.67 7.24
CA SER A 197 11.47 -33.97 7.64
C SER A 197 12.23 -32.67 7.98
N PHE A 198 12.06 -31.62 7.19
CA PHE A 198 12.61 -30.29 7.46
C PHE A 198 12.14 -29.75 8.83
N LEU A 199 10.83 -29.78 9.09
CA LEU A 199 10.26 -29.29 10.36
C LEU A 199 10.75 -30.11 11.57
N ARG A 200 10.91 -31.44 11.41
CA ARG A 200 11.52 -32.30 12.45
C ARG A 200 12.98 -31.93 12.72
N GLY A 201 13.72 -31.49 11.69
CA GLY A 201 15.07 -30.94 11.83
C GLY A 201 15.06 -29.70 12.72
N LEU A 202 14.23 -28.71 12.39
CA LEU A 202 14.08 -27.49 13.18
C LEU A 202 13.70 -27.76 14.65
N GLN A 203 12.77 -28.71 14.87
CA GLN A 203 12.36 -29.07 16.23
C GLN A 203 13.52 -29.64 17.07
N ARG A 204 14.42 -30.42 16.44
CA ARG A 204 15.59 -31.02 17.11
C ARG A 204 16.69 -29.99 17.42
N GLU A 205 16.91 -29.04 16.56
CA GLU A 205 17.91 -27.99 16.73
C GLU A 205 17.57 -27.08 17.91
N GLY A 206 16.29 -26.90 18.19
CA GLY A 206 15.81 -26.03 19.26
C GLY A 206 16.01 -24.53 18.96
N GLY A 207 15.69 -23.68 19.92
CA GLY A 207 15.90 -22.22 19.77
C GLY A 207 14.82 -21.48 18.98
N MET A 208 13.77 -22.17 18.52
CA MET A 208 12.60 -21.54 17.89
C MET A 208 11.86 -20.63 18.88
N ALA A 209 11.32 -19.52 18.37
CA ALA A 209 10.36 -18.73 19.13
C ALA A 209 9.12 -19.56 19.49
N SER A 210 8.51 -19.29 20.65
CA SER A 210 7.37 -20.07 21.14
C SER A 210 6.25 -20.20 20.11
N LEU A 211 5.92 -19.13 19.40
CA LEU A 211 4.88 -19.10 18.38
C LEU A 211 5.23 -19.99 17.16
N GLU A 212 6.48 -19.97 16.74
CA GLU A 212 6.97 -20.82 15.65
C GLU A 212 6.94 -22.31 16.02
N ALA A 213 7.35 -22.62 17.24
CA ALA A 213 7.31 -23.99 17.77
C ALA A 213 5.89 -24.55 17.82
N THR A 214 4.88 -23.73 18.17
CA THR A 214 3.47 -24.18 18.17
C THR A 214 2.98 -24.49 16.76
N ALA A 215 3.33 -23.67 15.75
CA ALA A 215 2.96 -23.94 14.35
C ALA A 215 3.61 -25.20 13.78
N VAL A 216 4.86 -25.48 14.17
CA VAL A 216 5.57 -26.70 13.80
C VAL A 216 4.92 -27.93 14.43
N LEU A 217 4.52 -27.86 15.71
CA LEU A 217 3.83 -28.97 16.39
C LEU A 217 2.46 -29.26 15.78
N ASP A 218 1.66 -28.23 15.43
CA ASP A 218 0.40 -28.41 14.71
C ASP A 218 0.63 -29.15 13.37
N ALA A 219 1.56 -28.65 12.55
CA ALA A 219 1.88 -29.26 11.26
C ALA A 219 2.32 -30.72 11.40
N LEU A 220 3.21 -31.02 12.32
CA LEU A 220 3.70 -32.38 12.54
C LEU A 220 2.64 -33.31 13.13
N THR A 221 1.70 -32.81 13.93
CA THR A 221 0.53 -33.57 14.41
C THR A 221 -0.34 -34.01 13.24
N ARG A 222 -0.66 -33.11 12.30
CA ARG A 222 -1.44 -33.46 11.09
C ARG A 222 -0.70 -34.45 10.18
N TYR A 223 0.62 -34.27 10.06
CA TYR A 223 1.44 -35.23 9.33
C TYR A 223 1.38 -36.64 9.94
N ALA A 224 1.50 -36.74 11.28
CA ALA A 224 1.41 -38.03 11.98
C ALA A 224 0.01 -38.69 11.82
N LEU A 225 -1.06 -37.90 11.86
CA LEU A 225 -2.42 -38.33 11.58
C LEU A 225 -2.57 -38.89 10.14
N TRP A 226 -2.01 -38.17 9.16
CA TRP A 226 -2.00 -38.63 7.78
C TRP A 226 -1.26 -39.96 7.60
N GLN A 227 -0.15 -40.17 8.32
CA GLN A 227 0.60 -41.42 8.32
C GLN A 227 -0.12 -42.55 9.08
N GLY A 228 -1.16 -42.27 9.85
CA GLY A 228 -1.81 -43.23 10.76
C GLY A 228 -0.99 -43.51 12.03
N ASP A 229 0.07 -42.75 12.31
CA ASP A 229 0.87 -42.87 13.54
C ASP A 229 0.19 -42.12 14.68
N LEU A 230 -0.83 -42.74 15.26
CA LEU A 230 -1.62 -42.16 16.34
C LEU A 230 -0.81 -41.94 17.62
N THR A 231 0.24 -42.72 17.84
CA THR A 231 1.12 -42.59 19.00
C THR A 231 1.94 -41.30 18.89
N ALA A 232 2.58 -41.08 17.74
CA ALA A 232 3.31 -39.84 17.50
C ALA A 232 2.36 -38.61 17.48
N ALA A 233 1.18 -38.73 16.89
CA ALA A 233 0.18 -37.66 16.89
C ALA A 233 -0.23 -37.24 18.31
N GLN A 234 -0.46 -38.22 19.20
CA GLN A 234 -0.81 -37.92 20.59
C GLN A 234 0.33 -37.22 21.32
N GLN A 235 1.57 -37.67 21.18
CA GLN A 235 2.73 -37.05 21.82
C GLN A 235 2.93 -35.60 21.37
N LEU A 236 2.83 -35.35 20.06
CA LEU A 236 2.95 -34.00 19.47
C LEU A 236 1.83 -33.08 19.93
N ALA A 237 0.58 -33.56 19.95
CA ALA A 237 -0.58 -32.82 20.40
C ALA A 237 -0.49 -32.49 21.91
N ASP A 238 -0.04 -33.43 22.76
CA ASP A 238 0.18 -33.17 24.20
C ASP A 238 1.25 -32.10 24.42
N GLU A 239 2.35 -32.15 23.68
CA GLU A 239 3.41 -31.13 23.74
C GLU A 239 2.90 -29.78 23.25
N HIS A 240 2.07 -29.73 22.20
CA HIS A 240 1.45 -28.53 21.68
C HIS A 240 0.54 -27.88 22.74
N VAL A 241 -0.32 -28.64 23.39
CA VAL A 241 -1.18 -28.15 24.49
C VAL A 241 -0.33 -27.66 25.67
N ARG A 242 0.72 -28.41 26.04
CA ARG A 242 1.62 -27.99 27.14
C ARG A 242 2.31 -26.65 26.85
N LEU A 243 2.81 -26.49 25.62
CA LEU A 243 3.54 -25.28 25.22
C LEU A 243 2.61 -24.07 25.14
N THR A 244 1.43 -24.22 24.55
CA THR A 244 0.44 -23.15 24.44
C THR A 244 -0.19 -22.77 25.77
N GLY A 245 -0.32 -23.70 26.72
CA GLY A 245 -0.80 -23.44 28.08
C GLY A 245 0.14 -22.54 28.90
N GLN A 246 1.41 -22.43 28.51
CA GLN A 246 2.38 -21.53 29.13
C GLN A 246 2.37 -20.11 28.50
N ALA A 247 1.82 -20.00 27.29
CA ALA A 247 1.67 -18.73 26.59
C ALA A 247 0.28 -18.16 26.91
N ASP A 248 0.21 -16.93 27.38
CA ASP A 248 -1.07 -16.25 27.68
C ASP A 248 -1.79 -15.80 26.36
N VAL A 249 -2.09 -16.78 25.49
CA VAL A 249 -2.75 -16.58 24.21
C VAL A 249 -3.90 -17.59 24.07
N PRO A 250 -5.12 -17.26 24.51
CA PRO A 250 -6.26 -18.19 24.56
C PRO A 250 -6.59 -18.86 23.23
N VAL A 251 -6.48 -18.15 22.10
CA VAL A 251 -6.78 -18.69 20.76
C VAL A 251 -5.82 -19.82 20.39
N LEU A 252 -4.52 -19.66 20.65
CA LEU A 252 -3.53 -20.70 20.34
C LEU A 252 -3.73 -21.94 21.21
N HIS A 253 -4.06 -21.72 22.50
CA HIS A 253 -4.34 -22.84 23.41
C HIS A 253 -5.62 -23.58 23.00
N GLY A 254 -6.67 -22.85 22.61
CA GLY A 254 -7.90 -23.44 22.08
C GLY A 254 -7.65 -24.26 20.79
N ARG A 255 -6.79 -23.79 19.89
CA ARG A 255 -6.40 -24.55 18.67
C ARG A 255 -5.67 -25.85 19.04
N ALA A 256 -4.72 -25.80 19.95
CA ALA A 256 -3.98 -26.99 20.41
C ALA A 256 -4.91 -28.02 21.06
N LEU A 257 -5.84 -27.59 21.89
CA LEU A 257 -6.87 -28.46 22.49
C LEU A 257 -7.76 -29.09 21.42
N LEU A 258 -8.18 -28.33 20.42
CA LEU A 258 -9.02 -28.83 19.33
C LEU A 258 -8.28 -29.90 18.49
N ASP A 259 -7.00 -29.69 18.19
CA ASP A 259 -6.19 -30.68 17.48
C ASP A 259 -6.00 -31.95 18.31
N ARG A 260 -5.75 -31.81 19.64
CA ARG A 260 -5.65 -32.95 20.55
C ARG A 260 -6.99 -33.68 20.67
N SER A 261 -8.11 -32.99 20.72
CA SER A 261 -9.46 -33.59 20.67
C SER A 261 -9.64 -34.46 19.44
N ARG A 262 -9.20 -34.02 18.25
CA ARG A 262 -9.25 -34.80 17.01
C ARG A 262 -8.40 -36.06 17.10
N VAL A 263 -7.17 -35.94 17.61
CA VAL A 263 -6.27 -37.12 17.81
C VAL A 263 -6.90 -38.10 18.76
N ARG A 264 -7.39 -37.68 19.92
CA ARG A 264 -8.06 -38.54 20.91
C ARG A 264 -9.30 -39.22 20.34
N GLY A 265 -10.07 -38.49 19.53
CA GLY A 265 -11.21 -39.04 18.81
C GLY A 265 -10.83 -40.16 17.85
N GLN A 266 -9.68 -40.08 17.18
CA GLN A 266 -9.18 -41.15 16.31
C GLN A 266 -8.63 -42.37 17.10
N ILE A 267 -8.00 -42.14 18.24
CA ILE A 267 -7.54 -43.21 19.15
C ILE A 267 -8.73 -43.94 19.78
N GLY A 268 -9.90 -43.30 19.87
CA GLY A 268 -11.09 -43.86 20.51
C GLY A 268 -11.30 -43.38 21.96
N ASP A 269 -10.47 -42.51 22.47
CA ASP A 269 -10.63 -41.87 23.77
C ASP A 269 -11.61 -40.71 23.67
N LEU A 270 -12.88 -41.05 23.48
CA LEU A 270 -13.94 -40.09 23.14
C LEU A 270 -14.32 -39.16 24.29
N GLU A 271 -14.23 -39.60 25.56
CA GLU A 271 -14.53 -38.74 26.70
C GLU A 271 -13.45 -37.66 26.87
N ALA A 272 -12.15 -38.01 26.76
CA ALA A 272 -11.10 -37.02 26.78
C ALA A 272 -11.12 -36.09 25.55
N ALA A 273 -11.57 -36.58 24.38
CA ALA A 273 -11.77 -35.73 23.21
C ALA A 273 -12.88 -34.70 23.44
N ILE A 274 -13.97 -35.06 24.11
CA ILE A 274 -15.06 -34.17 24.50
C ILE A 274 -14.54 -33.07 25.47
N ASP A 275 -13.76 -33.46 26.48
CA ASP A 275 -13.21 -32.53 27.46
C ASP A 275 -12.31 -31.47 26.78
N ASP A 276 -11.44 -31.90 25.88
CA ASP A 276 -10.58 -30.98 25.10
C ASP A 276 -11.41 -30.04 24.21
N ALA A 277 -12.41 -30.57 23.50
CA ALA A 277 -13.27 -29.74 22.66
C ALA A 277 -14.09 -28.73 23.46
N GLN A 278 -14.58 -29.08 24.64
CA GLN A 278 -15.29 -28.17 25.54
C GLN A 278 -14.37 -27.03 26.00
N GLN A 279 -13.15 -27.35 26.45
CA GLN A 279 -12.19 -26.34 26.85
C GLN A 279 -11.82 -25.44 25.65
N ALA A 280 -11.67 -26.00 24.45
CA ALA A 280 -11.43 -25.19 23.24
C ALA A 280 -12.58 -24.20 22.99
N VAL A 281 -13.85 -24.61 23.15
CA VAL A 281 -15.03 -23.71 23.01
C VAL A 281 -14.95 -22.57 24.04
N GLU A 282 -14.56 -22.85 25.28
CA GLU A 282 -14.42 -21.83 26.33
C GLU A 282 -13.31 -20.81 25.97
N HIS A 283 -12.14 -21.28 25.54
CA HIS A 283 -11.05 -20.41 25.15
C HIS A 283 -11.38 -19.51 23.95
N PHE A 284 -12.03 -20.05 22.92
CA PHE A 284 -12.48 -19.25 21.76
C PHE A 284 -13.60 -18.29 22.12
N GLY A 285 -14.53 -18.69 22.99
CA GLY A 285 -15.58 -17.80 23.52
C GLY A 285 -15.01 -16.62 24.30
N ALA A 286 -14.00 -16.87 25.16
CA ALA A 286 -13.30 -15.83 25.90
C ALA A 286 -12.50 -14.87 24.99
N ALA A 287 -11.98 -15.38 23.88
CA ALA A 287 -11.29 -14.59 22.87
C ALA A 287 -12.21 -13.90 21.86
N ALA A 288 -13.52 -14.10 21.95
CA ALA A 288 -14.52 -13.64 20.99
C ALA A 288 -14.27 -14.11 19.54
N ASP A 289 -13.58 -15.24 19.36
CA ASP A 289 -13.31 -15.85 18.06
C ASP A 289 -14.45 -16.79 17.64
N GLY A 290 -15.49 -16.22 17.07
CA GLY A 290 -16.71 -16.94 16.70
C GLY A 290 -16.51 -18.02 15.64
N LEU A 291 -15.52 -17.90 14.75
CA LEU A 291 -15.21 -18.92 13.74
C LEU A 291 -14.62 -20.16 14.39
N TRP A 292 -13.59 -20.00 15.18
CA TRP A 292 -12.94 -21.13 15.86
C TRP A 292 -13.84 -21.72 16.96
N GLU A 293 -14.65 -20.90 17.64
CA GLU A 293 -15.69 -21.39 18.54
C GLU A 293 -16.68 -22.31 17.82
N SER A 294 -17.15 -21.93 16.62
CA SER A 294 -18.04 -22.75 15.81
C SER A 294 -17.40 -24.06 15.38
N ARG A 295 -16.14 -24.04 14.98
CA ARG A 295 -15.35 -25.24 14.62
C ARG A 295 -15.17 -26.20 15.81
N ALA A 296 -14.90 -25.66 16.98
CA ALA A 296 -14.79 -26.46 18.21
C ALA A 296 -16.12 -27.11 18.59
N ARG A 297 -17.22 -26.39 18.44
CA ARG A 297 -18.57 -26.95 18.66
C ARG A 297 -18.95 -28.03 17.64
N GLU A 298 -18.51 -27.91 16.38
CA GLU A 298 -18.67 -28.94 15.37
C GLU A 298 -17.96 -30.23 15.79
N THR A 299 -16.68 -30.14 16.19
CA THR A 299 -15.90 -31.28 16.71
C THR A 299 -16.55 -31.88 17.96
N LEU A 300 -17.07 -31.06 18.86
CA LEU A 300 -17.79 -31.49 20.05
C LEU A 300 -19.08 -32.25 19.71
N ALA A 301 -19.85 -31.76 18.72
CA ALA A 301 -21.07 -32.41 18.26
C ALA A 301 -20.79 -33.79 17.69
N GLU A 302 -19.73 -33.93 16.87
CA GLU A 302 -19.27 -35.20 16.32
C GLU A 302 -18.85 -36.18 17.43
N ALA A 303 -18.09 -35.70 18.43
CA ALA A 303 -17.64 -36.51 19.54
C ALA A 303 -18.83 -37.05 20.38
N TYR A 304 -19.80 -36.17 20.70
CA TYR A 304 -21.03 -36.60 21.37
C TYR A 304 -21.86 -37.59 20.58
N ALA A 305 -22.00 -37.40 19.28
CA ALA A 305 -22.73 -38.34 18.42
C ALA A 305 -22.08 -39.73 18.41
N ARG A 306 -20.75 -39.81 18.42
CA ARG A 306 -20.00 -41.06 18.43
C ARG A 306 -20.18 -41.90 19.70
N ILE A 307 -20.47 -41.26 20.83
CA ILE A 307 -20.77 -41.97 22.10
C ILE A 307 -22.27 -42.11 22.37
N GLY A 308 -23.12 -41.75 21.39
CA GLY A 308 -24.57 -41.89 21.49
C GLY A 308 -25.27 -40.80 22.31
N ARG A 309 -24.58 -39.73 22.68
CA ARG A 309 -25.16 -38.58 23.38
C ARG A 309 -25.83 -37.60 22.39
N PHE A 310 -26.89 -38.09 21.71
CA PHE A 310 -27.48 -37.35 20.57
C PHE A 310 -28.14 -36.03 20.94
N GLU A 311 -28.71 -35.88 22.14
CA GLU A 311 -29.26 -34.63 22.62
C GLU A 311 -28.18 -33.55 22.73
N GLN A 312 -27.05 -33.87 23.35
CA GLN A 312 -25.88 -32.95 23.48
C GLN A 312 -25.25 -32.66 22.11
N ALA A 313 -25.17 -33.65 21.22
CA ALA A 313 -24.71 -33.44 19.85
C ALA A 313 -25.61 -32.47 19.09
N PHE A 314 -26.93 -32.60 19.22
CA PHE A 314 -27.89 -31.70 18.58
C PHE A 314 -27.79 -30.27 19.14
N GLU A 315 -27.65 -30.10 20.46
CA GLU A 315 -27.46 -28.78 21.06
C GLU A 315 -26.18 -28.10 20.62
N ALA A 316 -25.07 -28.84 20.55
CA ALA A 316 -23.82 -28.35 20.03
C ALA A 316 -23.96 -27.92 18.56
N GLN A 317 -24.61 -28.72 17.72
CA GLN A 317 -24.87 -28.39 16.31
C GLN A 317 -25.80 -27.18 16.14
N ARG A 318 -26.82 -27.04 16.99
CA ARG A 318 -27.66 -25.81 17.02
C ARG A 318 -26.85 -24.57 17.39
N ALA A 319 -25.86 -24.72 18.27
CA ALA A 319 -24.98 -23.62 18.63
C ALA A 319 -24.05 -23.24 17.48
N VAL A 320 -23.57 -24.20 16.67
CA VAL A 320 -22.84 -23.95 15.42
C VAL A 320 -23.68 -23.09 14.46
N THR A 321 -24.95 -23.50 14.21
CA THR A 321 -25.85 -22.75 13.31
C THR A 321 -26.02 -21.31 13.78
N ARG A 322 -26.29 -21.10 15.08
CA ARG A 322 -26.40 -19.75 15.66
C ARG A 322 -25.10 -18.96 15.60
N GLY A 323 -23.95 -19.63 15.73
CA GLY A 323 -22.62 -19.03 15.56
C GLY A 323 -22.41 -18.52 14.14
N VAL A 324 -22.69 -19.37 13.14
CA VAL A 324 -22.60 -19.01 11.72
C VAL A 324 -23.54 -17.84 11.36
N GLU A 325 -24.77 -17.83 11.87
CA GLU A 325 -25.69 -16.71 11.66
C GLU A 325 -25.19 -15.40 12.28
N ARG A 326 -24.50 -15.45 13.43
CA ARG A 326 -23.84 -14.28 14.03
C ARG A 326 -22.68 -13.81 13.15
N LEU A 327 -21.78 -14.71 12.79
CA LEU A 327 -20.66 -14.41 11.91
C LEU A 327 -21.11 -13.77 10.59
N PHE A 328 -22.21 -14.26 10.02
CA PHE A 328 -22.78 -13.69 8.79
C PHE A 328 -23.30 -12.25 9.01
N ARG A 329 -23.97 -11.97 10.13
CA ARG A 329 -24.41 -10.61 10.47
C ARG A 329 -23.23 -9.68 10.71
N ASP A 330 -22.25 -10.13 11.49
CA ASP A 330 -21.05 -9.35 11.81
C ASP A 330 -20.24 -9.06 10.53
N TYR A 331 -20.13 -10.03 9.63
CA TYR A 331 -19.56 -9.88 8.30
C TYR A 331 -20.23 -8.74 7.51
N HIS A 332 -21.56 -8.72 7.44
CA HIS A 332 -22.27 -7.66 6.70
C HIS A 332 -22.07 -6.28 7.32
N GLN A 333 -22.03 -6.20 8.64
CA GLN A 333 -21.79 -4.93 9.35
C GLN A 333 -20.35 -4.45 9.12
N GLN A 334 -19.37 -5.33 9.24
CA GLN A 334 -17.97 -5.00 9.03
C GLN A 334 -17.68 -4.62 7.57
N ARG A 335 -18.25 -5.36 6.62
CA ARG A 335 -18.13 -5.02 5.18
C ARG A 335 -18.69 -3.63 4.86
N ALA A 336 -19.82 -3.26 5.47
CA ALA A 336 -20.37 -1.92 5.32
C ALA A 336 -19.41 -0.85 5.88
N LEU A 337 -18.81 -1.11 7.05
CA LEU A 337 -17.83 -0.20 7.68
C LEU A 337 -16.56 -0.05 6.83
N VAL A 338 -16.01 -1.16 6.34
CA VAL A 338 -14.85 -1.14 5.44
C VAL A 338 -15.17 -0.37 4.16
N GLY A 339 -16.36 -0.58 3.58
CA GLY A 339 -16.83 0.17 2.41
C GLY A 339 -16.88 1.68 2.68
N GLN A 340 -17.39 2.08 3.84
CA GLN A 340 -17.42 3.48 4.26
C GLN A 340 -16.01 4.07 4.42
N ILE A 341 -15.10 3.37 5.11
CA ILE A 341 -13.73 3.83 5.31
C ILE A 341 -13.01 3.99 3.96
N ALA A 342 -13.14 3.01 3.06
CA ALA A 342 -12.55 3.06 1.74
C ALA A 342 -13.13 4.20 0.87
N GLN A 343 -14.42 4.47 0.99
CA GLN A 343 -15.07 5.59 0.30
C GLN A 343 -14.58 6.93 0.85
N GLN A 344 -14.56 7.11 2.17
CA GLN A 344 -14.06 8.34 2.81
C GLN A 344 -12.59 8.62 2.46
N ALA A 345 -11.74 7.58 2.41
CA ALA A 345 -10.35 7.72 1.99
C ALA A 345 -10.23 8.19 0.54
N ARG A 346 -11.04 7.66 -0.39
CA ARG A 346 -11.07 8.11 -1.79
C ARG A 346 -11.57 9.54 -1.93
N GLU A 347 -12.61 9.90 -1.21
CA GLU A 347 -13.16 11.27 -1.21
C GLU A 347 -12.12 12.26 -0.67
N ALA A 348 -11.42 11.91 0.42
CA ALA A 348 -10.34 12.71 0.97
C ALA A 348 -9.18 12.87 -0.03
N GLU A 349 -8.79 11.81 -0.74
CA GLU A 349 -7.74 11.85 -1.76
C GLU A 349 -8.13 12.74 -2.93
N VAL A 350 -9.37 12.61 -3.44
CA VAL A 350 -9.88 13.48 -4.52
C VAL A 350 -9.89 14.94 -4.07
N HIS A 351 -10.36 15.21 -2.87
CA HIS A 351 -10.40 16.55 -2.31
C HIS A 351 -8.99 17.13 -2.11
N ALA A 352 -8.06 16.33 -1.58
CA ALA A 352 -6.67 16.75 -1.41
C ALA A 352 -5.98 17.07 -2.75
N ARG A 353 -6.21 16.25 -3.79
CA ARG A 353 -5.72 16.52 -5.15
C ARG A 353 -6.31 17.79 -5.74
N ALA A 354 -7.62 18.00 -5.60
CA ALA A 354 -8.28 19.20 -6.07
C ALA A 354 -7.74 20.45 -5.36
N MET A 355 -7.54 20.40 -4.04
CA MET A 355 -6.94 21.46 -3.26
C MET A 355 -5.49 21.75 -3.66
N ALA A 356 -4.68 20.70 -3.87
CA ALA A 356 -3.30 20.84 -4.32
C ALA A 356 -3.24 21.50 -5.71
N GLN A 357 -4.13 21.13 -6.62
CA GLN A 357 -4.21 21.69 -7.96
C GLN A 357 -4.71 23.15 -7.92
N ALA A 358 -5.71 23.46 -7.11
CA ALA A 358 -6.18 24.81 -6.89
C ALA A 358 -5.10 25.73 -6.27
N ALA A 359 -4.26 25.21 -5.39
CA ALA A 359 -3.14 25.93 -4.79
C ALA A 359 -2.02 26.29 -5.79
N LEU A 360 -1.98 25.65 -6.95
CA LEU A 360 -0.97 25.88 -7.99
C LEU A 360 -1.47 26.72 -9.16
N SER A 361 -2.76 27.04 -9.23
CA SER A 361 -3.37 27.87 -10.28
C SER A 361 -3.70 29.26 -9.79
N ASP A 362 -3.68 30.24 -10.68
CA ASP A 362 -4.20 31.58 -10.41
C ASP A 362 -5.74 31.55 -10.48
N PRO A 363 -6.47 32.00 -9.43
CA PRO A 363 -7.92 31.84 -9.35
C PRO A 363 -8.71 32.67 -10.37
N LEU A 364 -8.12 33.76 -10.92
CA LEU A 364 -8.77 34.61 -11.92
C LEU A 364 -8.59 34.04 -13.32
N THR A 365 -7.37 33.68 -13.66
CA THR A 365 -6.99 33.34 -15.05
C THR A 365 -6.94 31.84 -15.32
N GLY A 366 -6.90 31.00 -14.29
CA GLY A 366 -6.81 29.54 -14.39
C GLY A 366 -5.44 28.98 -14.80
N ILE A 367 -4.49 29.83 -15.21
CA ILE A 367 -3.13 29.40 -15.54
C ILE A 367 -2.29 29.16 -14.27
N PRO A 368 -1.11 28.53 -14.39
CA PRO A 368 -0.14 28.40 -13.31
C PRO A 368 0.07 29.72 -12.54
N ASN A 369 0.09 29.63 -11.21
CA ASN A 369 0.43 30.74 -10.36
C ASN A 369 1.94 30.83 -10.11
N ARG A 370 2.38 31.83 -9.33
CA ARG A 370 3.78 32.04 -8.96
C ARG A 370 4.43 30.79 -8.37
N THR A 371 3.72 30.06 -7.50
CA THR A 371 4.25 28.83 -6.85
C THR A 371 4.56 27.76 -7.87
N GLN A 372 3.64 27.50 -8.79
CA GLN A 372 3.84 26.51 -9.84
C GLN A 372 4.94 26.94 -10.82
N ALA A 373 5.00 28.22 -11.19
CA ALA A 373 6.08 28.76 -12.02
C ALA A 373 7.46 28.49 -11.41
N MET A 374 7.64 28.77 -10.10
CA MET A 374 8.89 28.52 -9.40
C MET A 374 9.26 27.04 -9.36
N GLN A 375 8.29 26.13 -9.19
CA GLN A 375 8.53 24.69 -9.23
C GLN A 375 8.97 24.21 -10.62
N VAL A 376 8.36 24.75 -11.68
CA VAL A 376 8.75 24.44 -13.06
C VAL A 376 10.18 24.92 -13.33
N LEU A 377 10.49 26.16 -12.95
CA LEU A 377 11.81 26.76 -13.15
C LEU A 377 12.91 26.01 -12.37
N ALA A 378 12.63 25.56 -11.14
CA ALA A 378 13.58 24.77 -10.36
C ALA A 378 13.92 23.44 -11.06
N ARG A 379 12.91 22.72 -11.56
CA ARG A 379 13.12 21.47 -12.32
C ARG A 379 13.89 21.68 -13.62
N LEU A 380 13.56 22.73 -14.39
CA LEU A 380 14.26 23.03 -15.64
C LEU A 380 15.73 23.39 -15.37
N ARG A 381 16.00 24.12 -14.30
CA ARG A 381 17.37 24.45 -13.90
C ARG A 381 18.18 23.20 -13.58
N GLU A 382 17.61 22.25 -12.82
CA GLU A 382 18.26 20.96 -12.56
C GLU A 382 18.59 20.21 -13.85
N GLN A 383 17.69 20.23 -14.84
CA GLN A 383 17.93 19.64 -16.15
C GLN A 383 19.07 20.34 -16.89
N VAL A 384 19.12 21.67 -16.90
CA VAL A 384 20.21 22.44 -17.55
C VAL A 384 21.54 22.18 -16.86
N VAL A 385 21.60 22.12 -15.54
CA VAL A 385 22.81 21.74 -14.78
C VAL A 385 23.28 20.33 -15.14
N GLY A 386 22.34 19.41 -15.42
CA GLY A 386 22.64 18.04 -15.87
C GLY A 386 22.99 17.92 -17.36
N GLY A 387 23.17 19.01 -18.08
CA GLY A 387 23.50 19.01 -19.53
C GLY A 387 22.28 18.80 -20.44
N GLY A 388 21.08 18.98 -19.92
CA GLY A 388 19.84 18.90 -20.68
C GLY A 388 19.58 20.14 -21.55
N PRO A 389 18.39 20.20 -22.20
CA PRO A 389 18.05 21.28 -23.11
C PRO A 389 18.01 22.64 -22.41
N VAL A 390 18.53 23.66 -23.07
CA VAL A 390 18.48 25.04 -22.60
C VAL A 390 17.05 25.58 -22.62
N SER A 391 16.72 26.47 -21.71
CA SER A 391 15.40 27.08 -21.56
C SER A 391 15.52 28.60 -21.39
N ALA A 392 14.51 29.34 -21.79
CA ALA A 392 14.45 30.78 -21.63
C ALA A 392 13.31 31.17 -20.67
N ILE A 393 13.50 32.27 -19.98
CA ILE A 393 12.50 32.93 -19.12
C ILE A 393 12.24 34.31 -19.66
N ALA A 394 10.97 34.67 -19.83
CA ALA A 394 10.58 36.03 -20.16
C ALA A 394 9.60 36.54 -19.08
N LEU A 395 10.01 37.52 -18.30
CA LEU A 395 9.08 38.27 -17.46
C LEU A 395 8.31 39.24 -18.35
N MET A 396 7.02 39.32 -18.17
CA MET A 396 6.10 40.14 -18.93
C MET A 396 5.25 40.97 -17.98
N ASP A 397 5.01 42.22 -18.36
CA ASP A 397 4.14 43.16 -17.62
C ASP A 397 3.25 43.89 -18.62
N LEU A 398 1.96 44.03 -18.30
CA LEU A 398 0.99 44.73 -19.14
C LEU A 398 1.16 46.25 -19.00
N ASP A 399 1.46 46.89 -20.12
CA ASP A 399 1.74 48.31 -20.14
C ASP A 399 0.51 49.12 -19.73
N HIS A 400 0.71 50.01 -18.74
CA HIS A 400 -0.34 50.94 -18.26
C HIS A 400 -1.60 50.24 -17.71
N PHE A 401 -1.53 49.02 -17.23
CA PHE A 401 -2.69 48.26 -16.74
C PHE A 401 -3.41 48.98 -15.58
N LYS A 402 -2.70 49.66 -14.70
CA LYS A 402 -3.31 50.52 -13.68
C LYS A 402 -4.27 51.54 -14.26
N ARG A 403 -3.91 52.16 -15.41
CA ARG A 403 -4.77 53.12 -16.09
C ARG A 403 -6.05 52.49 -16.63
N VAL A 404 -6.00 51.21 -17.03
CA VAL A 404 -7.19 50.43 -17.43
C VAL A 404 -8.13 50.28 -16.24
N ASN A 405 -7.61 49.89 -15.07
CA ASN A 405 -8.41 49.80 -13.85
C ASN A 405 -9.00 51.15 -13.42
N ASP A 406 -8.20 52.23 -13.50
CA ASP A 406 -8.63 53.57 -13.11
C ASP A 406 -9.72 54.12 -14.06
N LEU A 407 -9.69 53.78 -15.36
CA LEU A 407 -10.60 54.30 -16.38
C LEU A 407 -11.86 53.45 -16.56
N TYR A 408 -11.71 52.10 -16.56
CA TYR A 408 -12.79 51.15 -16.91
C TYR A 408 -13.24 50.30 -15.71
N GLY A 409 -12.61 50.44 -14.57
CA GLY A 409 -12.91 49.67 -13.36
C GLY A 409 -12.23 48.29 -13.30
N HIS A 410 -12.14 47.73 -12.10
CA HIS A 410 -11.44 46.47 -11.82
C HIS A 410 -12.03 45.28 -12.56
N LEU A 411 -13.36 45.21 -12.76
CA LEU A 411 -13.99 44.12 -13.50
C LEU A 411 -13.53 44.07 -14.98
N THR A 412 -13.29 45.23 -15.58
CA THR A 412 -12.73 45.30 -16.93
C THR A 412 -11.25 44.89 -16.91
N GLY A 413 -10.49 45.31 -15.88
CA GLY A 413 -9.13 44.85 -15.69
C GLY A 413 -9.04 43.31 -15.56
N ASP A 414 -9.95 42.71 -14.82
CA ASP A 414 -10.03 41.23 -14.68
C ASP A 414 -10.35 40.56 -16.04
N ALA A 415 -11.27 41.13 -16.83
CA ALA A 415 -11.58 40.65 -18.16
C ALA A 415 -10.36 40.75 -19.12
N VAL A 416 -9.58 41.84 -19.02
CA VAL A 416 -8.32 42.02 -19.76
C VAL A 416 -7.32 40.93 -19.40
N LEU A 417 -7.11 40.64 -18.10
CA LEU A 417 -6.19 39.58 -17.66
C LEU A 417 -6.58 38.21 -18.18
N ILE A 418 -7.88 37.88 -18.18
CA ILE A 418 -8.41 36.61 -18.72
C ILE A 418 -8.16 36.55 -20.24
N GLU A 419 -8.44 37.63 -20.99
CA GLU A 419 -8.27 37.67 -22.43
C GLU A 419 -6.79 37.63 -22.84
N VAL A 420 -5.90 38.31 -22.13
CA VAL A 420 -4.43 38.20 -22.30
C VAL A 420 -4.00 36.74 -22.16
N THR A 421 -4.47 36.11 -21.11
CA THR A 421 -4.15 34.71 -20.85
C THR A 421 -4.60 33.80 -21.99
N ARG A 422 -5.82 33.97 -22.47
CA ARG A 422 -6.39 33.20 -23.58
C ARG A 422 -5.57 33.37 -24.87
N LEU A 423 -5.26 34.62 -25.20
CA LEU A 423 -4.50 34.96 -26.42
C LEU A 423 -3.08 34.38 -26.38
N LEU A 424 -2.36 34.57 -25.27
CA LEU A 424 -0.99 34.11 -25.17
C LEU A 424 -0.86 32.59 -25.06
N THR A 425 -1.78 31.94 -24.35
CA THR A 425 -1.77 30.46 -24.24
C THR A 425 -2.00 29.80 -25.58
N ALA A 426 -2.79 30.39 -26.48
CA ALA A 426 -3.05 29.88 -27.82
C ALA A 426 -1.80 29.87 -28.73
N GLU A 427 -0.82 30.72 -28.45
CA GLU A 427 0.42 30.88 -29.23
C GLU A 427 1.59 30.03 -28.67
N LEU A 428 1.43 29.45 -27.48
CA LEU A 428 2.45 28.68 -26.80
C LEU A 428 2.33 27.17 -27.12
N ARG A 429 3.47 26.48 -27.14
CA ARG A 429 3.54 25.02 -27.31
C ARG A 429 3.12 24.32 -26.01
N SER A 430 2.78 23.06 -26.09
CA SER A 430 2.38 22.22 -24.93
C SER A 430 3.46 22.13 -23.81
N ASN A 431 4.72 22.32 -24.16
CA ASN A 431 5.84 22.28 -23.21
C ASN A 431 6.22 23.66 -22.68
N ASP A 432 5.68 24.74 -23.24
CA ASP A 432 5.88 26.09 -22.75
C ASP A 432 4.86 26.41 -21.65
N VAL A 433 5.22 27.27 -20.72
CA VAL A 433 4.37 27.62 -19.57
C VAL A 433 4.18 29.12 -19.51
N LEU A 434 2.91 29.55 -19.52
CA LEU A 434 2.51 30.88 -19.10
C LEU A 434 2.02 30.81 -17.65
N ALA A 435 2.55 31.66 -16.79
CA ALA A 435 2.12 31.75 -15.40
C ALA A 435 1.92 33.21 -14.99
N ARG A 436 0.96 33.45 -14.08
CA ARG A 436 0.74 34.75 -13.49
C ARG A 436 1.48 34.88 -12.16
N LEU A 437 2.33 35.87 -12.03
CA LEU A 437 3.12 36.13 -10.82
C LEU A 437 2.36 36.95 -9.77
N GLY A 438 1.43 37.79 -10.23
CA GLY A 438 0.56 38.64 -9.43
C GLY A 438 0.25 39.97 -10.16
N GLY A 439 -0.89 40.59 -9.88
CA GLY A 439 -1.30 41.83 -10.56
C GLY A 439 -1.34 41.66 -12.07
N GLU A 440 -0.58 42.50 -12.78
CA GLU A 440 -0.39 42.51 -14.23
C GLU A 440 0.90 41.79 -14.71
N GLU A 441 1.60 41.10 -13.79
CA GLU A 441 2.87 40.43 -14.08
C GLU A 441 2.69 38.95 -14.44
N PHE A 442 3.33 38.55 -15.52
CA PHE A 442 3.34 37.16 -16.00
C PHE A 442 4.79 36.71 -16.23
N VAL A 443 4.97 35.39 -16.27
CA VAL A 443 6.20 34.77 -16.73
C VAL A 443 5.89 33.77 -17.84
N VAL A 444 6.65 33.82 -18.92
CA VAL A 444 6.66 32.86 -19.99
C VAL A 444 7.92 32.03 -19.86
N ILE A 445 7.77 30.71 -19.72
CA ILE A 445 8.87 29.75 -19.60
C ILE A 445 8.90 28.93 -20.88
N LEU A 446 9.99 29.04 -21.63
CA LEU A 446 10.18 28.42 -22.95
C LEU A 446 11.20 27.30 -22.83
N THR A 447 10.81 26.08 -23.17
CA THR A 447 11.63 24.89 -23.05
C THR A 447 12.30 24.51 -24.35
N GLY A 448 13.59 24.15 -24.30
CA GLY A 448 14.33 23.65 -25.48
C GLY A 448 14.47 24.68 -26.58
N VAL A 449 14.68 25.96 -26.24
CA VAL A 449 14.81 27.08 -27.20
C VAL A 449 16.14 27.79 -27.04
N THR A 450 16.66 28.28 -28.15
CA THR A 450 17.78 29.22 -28.19
C THR A 450 17.30 30.64 -27.83
N LEU A 451 18.21 31.52 -27.46
CA LEU A 451 17.89 32.93 -27.19
C LEU A 451 17.20 33.60 -28.38
N SER A 452 17.66 33.34 -29.60
CA SER A 452 17.06 33.89 -30.83
C SER A 452 15.64 33.42 -31.06
N GLU A 453 15.31 32.18 -30.70
CA GLU A 453 13.95 31.64 -30.78
C GLU A 453 13.06 32.23 -29.69
N ALA A 454 13.57 32.37 -28.46
CA ALA A 454 12.87 33.02 -27.36
C ALA A 454 12.51 34.47 -27.69
N VAL A 455 13.43 35.24 -28.24
CA VAL A 455 13.22 36.63 -28.69
C VAL A 455 12.12 36.69 -29.76
N ARG A 456 12.19 35.82 -30.79
CA ARG A 456 11.16 35.79 -31.84
C ARG A 456 9.77 35.47 -31.30
N LEU A 457 9.70 34.49 -30.39
CA LEU A 457 8.41 34.11 -29.80
C LEU A 457 7.85 35.21 -28.90
N CYS A 458 8.68 35.82 -28.06
CA CYS A 458 8.25 36.99 -27.25
C CYS A 458 7.81 38.17 -28.10
N ASP A 459 8.45 38.46 -29.25
CA ASP A 459 7.99 39.49 -30.19
C ASP A 459 6.65 39.13 -30.81
N HIS A 460 6.45 37.84 -31.14
CA HIS A 460 5.17 37.35 -31.62
C HIS A 460 4.06 37.57 -30.57
N LEU A 461 4.30 37.14 -29.31
CA LEU A 461 3.35 37.35 -28.21
C LEU A 461 3.02 38.82 -27.99
N ARG A 462 4.04 39.69 -27.99
CA ARG A 462 3.88 41.14 -27.89
C ARG A 462 2.99 41.69 -29.01
N ALA A 463 3.28 41.28 -30.25
CA ALA A 463 2.54 41.70 -31.43
C ALA A 463 1.11 41.16 -31.46
N THR A 464 0.87 39.96 -30.92
CA THR A 464 -0.47 39.37 -30.76
C THR A 464 -1.32 40.24 -29.83
N LEU A 465 -0.80 40.66 -28.66
CA LEU A 465 -1.51 41.55 -27.77
C LEU A 465 -1.79 42.91 -28.37
N GLN A 466 -0.81 43.50 -29.07
CA GLN A 466 -0.93 44.82 -29.72
C GLN A 466 -1.98 44.82 -30.85
N ARG A 467 -2.14 43.70 -31.58
CA ARG A 467 -3.08 43.57 -32.72
C ARG A 467 -4.44 43.04 -32.33
N ALA A 468 -4.58 42.55 -31.10
CA ALA A 468 -5.84 41.98 -30.61
C ALA A 468 -6.95 43.06 -30.64
N ASP A 469 -8.14 42.62 -30.97
CA ASP A 469 -9.35 43.44 -30.90
C ASP A 469 -9.84 43.48 -29.45
N TRP A 470 -9.67 44.63 -28.80
CA TRP A 470 -10.06 44.86 -27.41
C TRP A 470 -11.43 45.57 -27.27
N GLU A 471 -12.06 45.93 -28.41
CA GLU A 471 -13.30 46.73 -28.43
C GLU A 471 -14.46 46.04 -27.73
N HIS A 472 -14.49 44.70 -27.77
CA HIS A 472 -15.51 43.93 -27.06
C HIS A 472 -15.20 43.78 -25.55
N THR A 473 -13.97 44.05 -25.10
CA THR A 473 -13.65 44.13 -23.66
C THR A 473 -13.99 45.49 -23.09
N ALA A 474 -13.59 46.54 -23.79
CA ALA A 474 -14.00 47.92 -23.47
C ALA A 474 -13.78 48.85 -24.69
N PRO A 475 -14.71 49.81 -24.95
CA PRO A 475 -14.60 50.73 -26.09
C PRO A 475 -13.31 51.56 -26.02
N GLY A 476 -12.54 51.58 -27.11
CA GLY A 476 -11.30 52.32 -27.23
C GLY A 476 -10.11 51.77 -26.44
N LEU A 477 -10.24 50.55 -25.88
CA LEU A 477 -9.15 49.89 -25.17
C LEU A 477 -8.09 49.39 -26.15
N ASN A 478 -6.82 49.58 -25.81
CA ASN A 478 -5.67 48.98 -26.45
C ASN A 478 -4.70 48.48 -25.39
N MET A 479 -4.21 47.27 -25.55
CA MET A 479 -3.28 46.66 -24.60
C MET A 479 -1.97 46.30 -25.28
N THR A 480 -0.88 46.60 -24.60
CA THR A 480 0.47 46.19 -24.96
C THR A 480 1.18 45.61 -23.76
N ALA A 481 2.28 44.92 -23.98
CA ALA A 481 3.11 44.39 -22.92
C ALA A 481 4.61 44.60 -23.21
N SER A 482 5.36 44.74 -22.15
CA SER A 482 6.83 44.78 -22.17
C SER A 482 7.40 43.45 -21.66
N PHE A 483 8.55 43.03 -22.22
CA PHE A 483 9.17 41.77 -21.90
C PHE A 483 10.65 41.94 -21.51
N GLY A 484 11.09 41.21 -20.47
CA GLY A 484 12.47 41.05 -20.11
C GLY A 484 12.90 39.60 -20.23
N ILE A 485 13.83 39.30 -21.13
CA ILE A 485 14.18 37.93 -21.52
C ILE A 485 15.57 37.56 -20.99
N THR A 486 15.72 36.35 -20.44
CA THR A 486 17.00 35.75 -20.07
C THR A 486 17.02 34.26 -20.33
N MET A 487 18.22 33.68 -20.45
CA MET A 487 18.38 32.22 -20.54
C MET A 487 18.54 31.62 -19.15
N LEU A 488 17.96 30.46 -18.94
CA LEU A 488 18.22 29.65 -17.74
C LEU A 488 19.62 29.03 -17.88
N SER A 489 20.46 29.27 -16.90
CA SER A 489 21.87 28.90 -16.91
C SER A 489 22.21 28.00 -15.71
N ALA A 490 23.21 27.13 -15.86
CA ALA A 490 23.75 26.36 -14.76
C ALA A 490 24.55 27.23 -13.75
N GLU A 491 25.08 28.34 -14.22
CA GLU A 491 25.99 29.22 -13.47
C GLU A 491 25.25 30.18 -12.52
N LEU A 492 24.01 30.55 -12.88
CA LEU A 492 23.18 31.44 -12.05
C LEU A 492 22.18 30.64 -11.24
N ASP A 493 21.94 31.04 -10.01
CA ASP A 493 20.80 30.55 -9.27
C ASP A 493 19.48 31.15 -9.82
N LEU A 494 18.37 30.57 -9.43
CA LEU A 494 17.06 30.98 -9.93
C LEU A 494 16.75 32.44 -9.57
N THR A 495 17.17 32.91 -8.39
CA THR A 495 16.97 34.28 -7.93
C THR A 495 17.72 35.26 -8.81
N ALA A 496 19.00 35.01 -9.09
CA ALA A 496 19.83 35.83 -9.96
C ALA A 496 19.29 35.83 -11.41
N THR A 497 18.80 34.71 -11.90
CA THR A 497 18.18 34.58 -13.22
C THR A 497 16.92 35.45 -13.32
N LEU A 498 16.02 35.37 -12.34
CA LEU A 498 14.82 36.23 -12.30
C LEU A 498 15.15 37.72 -12.17
N GLN A 499 16.15 38.07 -11.37
CA GLN A 499 16.62 39.46 -11.25
C GLN A 499 17.20 39.97 -12.58
N ALA A 500 17.84 39.14 -13.37
CA ALA A 500 18.35 39.50 -14.69
C ALA A 500 17.19 39.78 -15.67
N ALA A 501 16.15 38.94 -15.68
CA ALA A 501 14.95 39.16 -16.46
C ALA A 501 14.19 40.41 -16.03
N ASP A 502 14.08 40.67 -14.71
CA ASP A 502 13.41 41.85 -14.16
C ASP A 502 14.12 43.16 -14.57
N ARG A 503 15.45 43.20 -14.50
CA ARG A 503 16.24 44.36 -15.00
C ARG A 503 16.00 44.59 -16.49
N ALA A 504 15.99 43.54 -17.31
CA ALA A 504 15.69 43.65 -18.73
C ALA A 504 14.24 44.16 -18.97
N LEU A 505 13.27 43.71 -18.19
CA LEU A 505 11.90 44.21 -18.26
C LEU A 505 11.82 45.70 -17.88
N TYR A 506 12.55 46.12 -16.85
CA TYR A 506 12.62 47.54 -16.48
C TYR A 506 13.20 48.39 -17.61
N GLU A 507 14.27 47.91 -18.28
CA GLU A 507 14.86 48.60 -19.44
C GLU A 507 13.85 48.66 -20.63
N ALA A 508 13.08 47.61 -20.88
CA ALA A 508 12.03 47.61 -21.89
C ALA A 508 10.96 48.67 -21.59
N LYS A 509 10.51 48.77 -20.33
CA LYS A 509 9.57 49.83 -19.91
C LYS A 509 10.17 51.25 -20.04
N ALA A 510 11.45 51.43 -19.72
CA ALA A 510 12.15 52.70 -19.88
C ALA A 510 12.39 53.08 -21.34
N ALA A 511 12.57 52.15 -22.26
CA ALA A 511 12.74 52.33 -23.70
C ALA A 511 11.45 52.77 -24.43
N GLY A 512 10.32 52.92 -23.74
CA GLY A 512 9.07 53.41 -24.32
C GLY A 512 7.93 52.39 -24.28
N ARG A 513 8.12 51.25 -23.61
CA ARG A 513 7.14 50.16 -23.49
C ARG A 513 6.85 49.45 -24.84
N ASN A 514 5.90 48.49 -24.83
CA ASN A 514 5.55 47.71 -26.00
C ASN A 514 6.80 47.16 -26.74
N THR A 515 7.77 46.69 -26.01
CA THR A 515 9.05 46.23 -26.51
C THR A 515 9.61 45.13 -25.61
N MET A 516 10.73 44.57 -26.02
CA MET A 516 11.45 43.59 -25.19
C MET A 516 12.92 43.97 -25.06
N GLN A 517 13.53 43.55 -23.98
CA GLN A 517 14.97 43.61 -23.76
C GLN A 517 15.50 42.26 -23.34
N VAL A 518 16.73 41.98 -23.70
CA VAL A 518 17.43 40.74 -23.35
C VAL A 518 18.46 41.09 -22.27
N ALA A 519 18.44 40.38 -21.17
CA ALA A 519 19.45 40.54 -20.15
C ALA A 519 20.86 40.26 -20.73
N PRO A 520 21.85 41.12 -20.43
CA PRO A 520 23.21 40.87 -20.88
C PRO A 520 23.68 39.48 -20.42
N GLN A 521 24.17 38.67 -21.36
CA GLN A 521 24.84 37.43 -20.97
C GLN A 521 26.12 37.82 -20.23
N LEU A 522 26.24 37.38 -18.97
CA LEU A 522 27.50 37.51 -18.24
C LEU A 522 28.54 36.69 -18.95
N GLN A 523 29.33 37.33 -19.82
CA GLN A 523 30.62 36.78 -20.30
C GLN A 523 31.58 36.83 -19.11
N TYR A 524 31.72 35.73 -18.38
CA TYR A 524 32.91 35.58 -17.54
C TYR A 524 34.11 35.26 -18.46
N VAL A 525 35.02 36.23 -18.49
CA VAL A 525 36.38 36.09 -19.06
C VAL A 525 37.19 35.10 -18.20
#